data_33d4080f53429816acc92b3980f70836
#
_entry.id   33d4080f53429816acc92b3980f70836
#
_cell.length_a   1.000
_cell.length_b   1.000
_cell.length_c   1.000
_cell.angle_alpha   90.00
_cell.angle_beta   90.00
_cell.angle_gamma   90.00
#
_symmetry.space_group_name_H-M   'P 1'
#
loop_
_entity.id
_entity.type
_entity.pdbx_description
1 polymer ?
#
loop_
_entity_poly.entity_id
_entity_poly.type
_entity_poly.pdbx_seq_one_letter_code
_entity_poly.pdbx_strand_id
1 'polypeptide(L)'
;LLGAPPPMGGAAVLEMLQMADAAGVADAGSFTENGAAVAKLADIMRIGNADAGAYRGDPAALRVPAHGVVHPDFARSRAGLVGGALPDTVVAGNPWAFDTLAAAGNCGKYNPYPASVVLRTGSANSTPRDTTTAEEAQSFTSHLAVVDGDGSAVSATTTVGVLFGSGVYTDGFFLNSGGSNFD
;
A
#
# COMPACT_ATOMS: atom_id res chain seq x y z
N LEU A 1 -16.00 -2.31 -0.04
CA LEU A 1 -15.00 -1.24 -0.15
C LEU A 1 -14.30 -1.33 -1.50
N LEU A 2 -13.94 -0.19 -2.07
CA LEU A 2 -13.16 -0.08 -3.29
C LEU A 2 -11.90 0.71 -2.97
N GLY A 3 -10.78 0.28 -3.52
CA GLY A 3 -9.48 0.94 -3.39
C GLY A 3 -8.86 1.19 -4.75
N ALA A 4 -7.94 2.16 -4.84
CA ALA A 4 -7.17 2.39 -6.04
C ALA A 4 -6.35 1.14 -6.39
N PRO A 5 -6.32 0.71 -7.67
CA PRO A 5 -5.55 -0.47 -8.07
C PRO A 5 -4.05 -0.22 -7.92
N PRO A 6 -3.22 -1.29 -7.91
CA PRO A 6 -1.78 -1.12 -8.03
C PRO A 6 -1.41 -0.29 -9.27
N PRO A 7 -0.35 0.49 -9.21
CA PRO A 7 0.68 0.59 -8.16
C PRO A 7 0.30 1.48 -6.97
N MET A 8 -0.91 2.01 -6.95
CA MET A 8 -1.38 2.89 -5.87
C MET A 8 -1.58 2.12 -4.56
N GLY A 9 -1.64 2.85 -3.43
CA GLY A 9 -1.70 2.26 -2.09
C GLY A 9 -3.05 1.63 -1.69
N GLY A 10 -4.05 1.59 -2.58
CA GLY A 10 -5.39 1.13 -2.24
C GLY A 10 -5.45 -0.31 -1.78
N ALA A 11 -4.65 -1.21 -2.38
CA ALA A 11 -4.59 -2.61 -1.95
C ALA A 11 -4.09 -2.74 -0.50
N ALA A 12 -3.04 -1.99 -0.13
CA ALA A 12 -2.52 -1.97 1.25
C ALA A 12 -3.55 -1.42 2.24
N VAL A 13 -4.28 -0.37 1.87
CA VAL A 13 -5.35 0.18 2.72
C VAL A 13 -6.47 -0.85 2.92
N LEU A 14 -6.88 -1.55 1.86
CA LEU A 14 -7.91 -2.59 1.96
C LEU A 14 -7.46 -3.76 2.83
N GLU A 15 -6.21 -4.19 2.70
CA GLU A 15 -5.61 -5.20 3.56
C GLU A 15 -5.61 -4.75 5.03
N MET A 16 -5.14 -3.54 5.33
CA MET A 16 -5.11 -3.00 6.69
C MET A 16 -6.51 -2.90 7.30
N LEU A 17 -7.51 -2.49 6.52
CA LEU A 17 -8.90 -2.45 6.99
C LEU A 17 -9.46 -3.84 7.30
N GLN A 18 -9.16 -4.83 6.47
CA GLN A 18 -9.55 -6.22 6.73
C GLN A 18 -8.82 -6.81 7.94
N MET A 19 -7.52 -6.46 8.14
CA MET A 19 -6.80 -6.82 9.37
C MET A 19 -7.42 -6.17 10.59
N ALA A 20 -7.85 -4.90 10.49
CA ALA A 20 -8.50 -4.19 11.60
C ALA A 20 -9.81 -4.85 12.01
N ASP A 21 -10.61 -5.27 11.03
CA ASP A 21 -11.84 -6.04 11.26
C ASP A 21 -11.52 -7.37 11.91
N ALA A 22 -10.61 -8.15 11.35
CA ALA A 22 -10.22 -9.46 11.88
C ALA A 22 -9.57 -9.41 13.28
N ALA A 23 -8.86 -8.33 13.61
CA ALA A 23 -8.25 -8.10 14.92
C ALA A 23 -9.21 -7.49 15.96
N GLY A 24 -10.47 -7.23 15.59
CA GLY A 24 -11.48 -6.66 16.48
C GLY A 24 -11.10 -5.25 16.96
N VAL A 25 -10.59 -4.39 16.06
CA VAL A 25 -10.22 -3.02 16.43
C VAL A 25 -11.47 -2.22 16.81
N ALA A 26 -12.58 -2.42 16.10
CA ALA A 26 -13.84 -1.73 16.40
C ALA A 26 -14.38 -2.05 17.81
N ASP A 27 -14.15 -3.26 18.30
CA ASP A 27 -14.59 -3.71 19.62
C ASP A 27 -13.70 -3.13 20.74
N ALA A 28 -12.51 -2.66 20.41
CA ALA A 28 -11.60 -2.05 21.38
C ALA A 28 -12.03 -0.63 21.80
N GLY A 29 -13.06 -0.05 21.17
CA GLY A 29 -13.53 1.31 21.44
C GLY A 29 -12.73 2.38 20.70
N SER A 30 -12.97 3.66 21.08
CA SER A 30 -12.32 4.79 20.43
C SER A 30 -10.81 4.78 20.62
N PHE A 31 -10.06 4.89 19.54
CA PHE A 31 -8.60 5.02 19.59
C PHE A 31 -8.13 6.29 20.31
N THR A 32 -8.97 7.32 20.43
CA THR A 32 -8.66 8.55 21.17
C THR A 32 -8.68 8.35 22.69
N GLU A 33 -9.31 7.27 23.15
CA GLU A 33 -9.53 6.99 24.57
C GLU A 33 -8.90 5.68 25.03
N ASN A 34 -8.48 4.83 24.07
CA ASN A 34 -7.98 3.50 24.35
C ASN A 34 -6.62 3.24 23.72
N GLY A 35 -5.57 3.23 24.53
CA GLY A 35 -4.21 2.94 24.09
C GLY A 35 -4.03 1.55 23.46
N ALA A 36 -4.83 0.56 23.85
CA ALA A 36 -4.79 -0.76 23.22
C ALA A 36 -5.32 -0.74 21.77
N ALA A 37 -6.32 0.09 21.49
CA ALA A 37 -6.78 0.31 20.12
C ALA A 37 -5.70 0.97 19.26
N VAL A 38 -5.00 1.97 19.82
CA VAL A 38 -3.87 2.63 19.15
C VAL A 38 -2.75 1.63 18.87
N ALA A 39 -2.39 0.78 19.82
CA ALA A 39 -1.35 -0.23 19.64
C ALA A 39 -1.71 -1.22 18.52
N LYS A 40 -2.96 -1.71 18.49
CA LYS A 40 -3.43 -2.58 17.40
C LYS A 40 -3.33 -1.89 16.04
N LEU A 41 -3.74 -0.62 15.93
CA LEU A 41 -3.62 0.16 14.68
C LEU A 41 -2.16 0.33 14.26
N ALA A 42 -1.27 0.62 15.19
CA ALA A 42 0.17 0.74 14.91
C ALA A 42 0.75 -0.58 14.37
N ASP A 43 0.38 -1.72 14.97
CA ASP A 43 0.80 -3.03 14.49
C ASP A 43 0.27 -3.31 13.08
N ILE A 44 -1.01 -3.04 12.83
CA ILE A 44 -1.65 -3.20 11.51
C ILE A 44 -0.91 -2.37 10.45
N MET A 45 -0.60 -1.12 10.77
CA MET A 45 0.14 -0.24 9.85
C MET A 45 1.55 -0.75 9.58
N ARG A 46 2.26 -1.26 10.59
CA ARG A 46 3.59 -1.86 10.43
C ARG A 46 3.55 -3.10 9.54
N ILE A 47 2.57 -3.98 9.77
CA ILE A 47 2.38 -5.21 9.00
C ILE A 47 2.01 -4.88 7.55
N GLY A 48 0.99 -4.06 7.32
CA GLY A 48 0.54 -3.71 5.98
C GLY A 48 1.57 -2.89 5.19
N ASN A 49 2.39 -2.06 5.86
CA ASN A 49 3.50 -1.38 5.18
C ASN A 49 4.62 -2.35 4.77
N ALA A 50 4.90 -3.39 5.57
CA ALA A 50 5.85 -4.43 5.18
C ALA A 50 5.36 -5.18 3.93
N ASP A 51 4.07 -5.54 3.90
CA ASP A 51 3.45 -6.22 2.76
C ASP A 51 3.40 -5.30 1.53
N ALA A 52 3.02 -4.04 1.70
CA ALA A 52 3.02 -3.04 0.63
C ALA A 52 4.43 -2.82 0.05
N GLY A 53 5.46 -2.75 0.88
CA GLY A 53 6.85 -2.61 0.45
C GLY A 53 7.32 -3.78 -0.42
N ALA A 54 6.80 -5.00 -0.16
CA ALA A 54 7.18 -6.19 -0.90
C ALA A 54 6.37 -6.40 -2.19
N TYR A 55 5.11 -5.97 -2.21
CA TYR A 55 4.16 -6.37 -3.27
C TYR A 55 3.50 -5.19 -4.01
N ARG A 56 3.84 -3.96 -3.67
CA ARG A 56 3.37 -2.80 -4.43
C ARG A 56 4.25 -2.61 -5.67
N GLY A 57 3.65 -2.75 -6.83
CA GLY A 57 4.33 -2.56 -8.10
C GLY A 57 3.35 -2.31 -9.23
N ASP A 58 3.85 -1.87 -10.37
CA ASP A 58 3.03 -1.70 -11.56
C ASP A 58 2.76 -3.08 -12.21
N PRO A 59 1.49 -3.54 -12.26
CA PRO A 59 1.14 -4.81 -12.91
C PRO A 59 1.48 -4.86 -14.40
N ALA A 60 1.70 -3.71 -15.03
CA ALA A 60 2.16 -3.64 -16.42
C ALA A 60 3.64 -4.02 -16.56
N ALA A 61 4.43 -3.87 -15.48
CA ALA A 61 5.86 -4.13 -15.47
C ALA A 61 6.25 -5.35 -14.63
N LEU A 62 5.48 -5.67 -13.59
CA LEU A 62 5.79 -6.70 -12.61
C LEU A 62 4.58 -7.60 -12.34
N ARG A 63 4.83 -8.85 -11.94
CA ARG A 63 3.77 -9.67 -11.34
C ARG A 63 3.51 -9.17 -9.92
N VAL A 64 2.27 -8.76 -9.69
CA VAL A 64 1.80 -8.28 -8.40
C VAL A 64 0.65 -9.18 -7.95
N PRO A 65 0.70 -9.77 -6.74
CA PRO A 65 -0.38 -10.60 -6.22
C PRO A 65 -1.53 -9.73 -5.69
N ALA A 66 -2.07 -8.87 -6.56
CA ALA A 66 -3.03 -7.84 -6.18
C ALA A 66 -4.29 -8.41 -5.52
N HIS A 67 -4.78 -9.55 -6.02
CA HIS A 67 -5.94 -10.24 -5.45
C HIS A 67 -5.58 -10.99 -4.17
N GLY A 68 -4.36 -11.50 -4.07
CA GLY A 68 -3.86 -12.16 -2.87
C GLY A 68 -3.71 -11.19 -1.71
N VAL A 69 -3.17 -10.00 -1.96
CA VAL A 69 -3.00 -8.95 -0.93
C VAL A 69 -4.36 -8.53 -0.34
N VAL A 70 -5.38 -8.39 -1.17
CA VAL A 70 -6.73 -8.00 -0.71
C VAL A 70 -7.61 -9.21 -0.33
N HIS A 71 -7.08 -10.42 -0.31
CA HIS A 71 -7.85 -11.61 0.04
C HIS A 71 -8.13 -11.64 1.55
N PRO A 72 -9.40 -11.89 1.98
CA PRO A 72 -9.76 -11.87 3.39
C PRO A 72 -8.97 -12.89 4.25
N ASP A 73 -8.61 -14.04 3.69
CA ASP A 73 -7.84 -15.05 4.40
C ASP A 73 -6.39 -14.64 4.60
N PHE A 74 -5.81 -13.92 3.65
CA PHE A 74 -4.50 -13.32 3.82
C PHE A 74 -4.52 -12.31 4.96
N ALA A 75 -5.44 -11.36 4.92
CA ALA A 75 -5.61 -10.38 5.99
C ALA A 75 -5.84 -11.03 7.37
N ARG A 76 -6.65 -12.10 7.46
CA ARG A 76 -6.82 -12.86 8.70
C ARG A 76 -5.52 -13.50 9.19
N SER A 77 -4.73 -14.06 8.29
CA SER A 77 -3.43 -14.64 8.66
C SER A 77 -2.47 -13.59 9.22
N ARG A 78 -2.49 -12.39 8.65
CA ARG A 78 -1.68 -11.25 9.11
C ARG A 78 -2.19 -10.66 10.42
N ALA A 79 -3.51 -10.59 10.59
CA ALA A 79 -4.16 -10.13 11.82
C ALA A 79 -3.77 -10.96 13.06
N GLY A 80 -3.39 -12.21 12.87
CA GLY A 80 -2.86 -13.06 13.94
C GLY A 80 -1.56 -12.56 14.59
N LEU A 81 -0.88 -11.59 13.97
CA LEU A 81 0.33 -10.96 14.52
C LEU A 81 0.01 -9.71 15.38
N VAL A 82 -1.19 -9.17 15.26
CA VAL A 82 -1.62 -7.92 15.92
C VAL A 82 -1.76 -8.16 17.43
N GLY A 83 -1.16 -7.28 18.21
CA GLY A 83 -1.14 -7.37 19.67
C GLY A 83 -0.10 -8.34 20.22
N GLY A 84 0.72 -8.97 19.37
CA GLY A 84 1.87 -9.76 19.75
C GLY A 84 3.15 -8.90 19.87
N ALA A 85 4.27 -9.55 20.19
CA ALA A 85 5.57 -8.92 20.16
C ALA A 85 6.08 -8.88 18.71
N LEU A 86 5.79 -7.79 17.99
CA LEU A 86 6.33 -7.60 16.65
C LEU A 86 7.82 -7.26 16.72
N PRO A 87 8.66 -7.85 15.86
CA PRO A 87 10.07 -7.47 15.74
C PRO A 87 10.19 -6.03 15.21
N ASP A 88 11.36 -5.41 15.40
CA ASP A 88 11.63 -4.06 14.89
C ASP A 88 11.41 -4.00 13.37
N THR A 89 11.83 -5.02 12.64
CA THR A 89 11.54 -5.17 11.22
C THR A 89 10.51 -6.28 11.01
N VAL A 90 9.32 -5.87 10.56
CA VAL A 90 8.24 -6.81 10.23
C VAL A 90 8.51 -7.43 8.85
N VAL A 91 8.48 -8.75 8.78
CA VAL A 91 8.63 -9.47 7.51
C VAL A 91 7.29 -9.49 6.77
N ALA A 92 7.33 -9.24 5.45
CA ALA A 92 6.17 -9.35 4.59
C ALA A 92 5.59 -10.78 4.58
N GLY A 93 4.28 -10.89 4.51
CA GLY A 93 3.59 -12.17 4.35
C GLY A 93 3.74 -12.72 2.93
N ASN A 94 3.07 -13.83 2.66
CA ASN A 94 3.05 -14.42 1.32
C ASN A 94 1.61 -14.43 0.75
N PRO A 95 1.19 -13.40 0.02
CA PRO A 95 -0.15 -13.32 -0.56
C PRO A 95 -0.34 -14.20 -1.79
N TRP A 96 0.73 -14.74 -2.39
CA TRP A 96 0.63 -15.56 -3.60
C TRP A 96 -0.22 -16.82 -3.42
N ALA A 97 -0.22 -17.39 -2.22
CA ALA A 97 -1.04 -18.56 -1.90
C ALA A 97 -2.55 -18.26 -1.93
N PHE A 98 -2.92 -17.00 -1.83
CA PHE A 98 -4.29 -16.49 -1.81
C PHE A 98 -4.70 -15.83 -3.14
N ASP A 99 -3.77 -15.70 -4.08
CA ASP A 99 -4.05 -15.11 -5.39
C ASP A 99 -4.52 -16.19 -6.37
N THR A 100 -5.82 -16.43 -6.38
CA THR A 100 -6.46 -17.43 -7.24
C THR A 100 -6.34 -17.12 -8.74
N LEU A 101 -6.20 -15.84 -9.10
CA LEU A 101 -6.02 -15.43 -10.48
C LEU A 101 -4.59 -15.72 -10.96
N ALA A 102 -3.60 -15.55 -10.09
CA ALA A 102 -2.22 -15.93 -10.39
C ALA A 102 -2.10 -17.46 -10.58
N ALA A 103 -2.74 -18.23 -9.70
CA ALA A 103 -2.78 -19.69 -9.79
C ALA A 103 -3.48 -20.20 -11.04
N ALA A 104 -4.51 -19.48 -11.51
CA ALA A 104 -5.28 -19.85 -12.71
C ALA A 104 -4.58 -19.50 -14.05
N GLY A 105 -3.37 -18.98 -14.02
CA GLY A 105 -2.66 -18.52 -15.23
C GLY A 105 -3.26 -17.27 -15.86
N ASN A 106 -4.23 -16.63 -15.20
CA ASN A 106 -4.91 -15.42 -15.69
C ASN A 106 -4.11 -14.13 -15.49
N CYS A 107 -2.85 -14.23 -15.06
CA CYS A 107 -1.95 -13.08 -14.93
C CYS A 107 -1.78 -12.28 -16.24
N GLY A 108 -2.11 -12.85 -17.39
CA GLY A 108 -2.08 -12.17 -18.68
C GLY A 108 -3.00 -10.95 -18.80
N LYS A 109 -3.98 -10.81 -17.89
CA LYS A 109 -4.81 -9.58 -17.81
C LYS A 109 -4.13 -8.47 -17.03
N TYR A 110 -3.21 -8.80 -16.12
CA TYR A 110 -2.55 -7.88 -15.22
C TYR A 110 -1.05 -7.75 -15.49
N ASN A 111 -0.50 -8.66 -16.29
CA ASN A 111 0.88 -8.63 -16.70
C ASN A 111 0.96 -8.93 -18.20
N PRO A 112 1.06 -7.91 -19.05
CA PRO A 112 1.17 -8.08 -20.50
C PRO A 112 2.52 -8.66 -20.94
N TYR A 113 3.49 -8.79 -20.04
CA TYR A 113 4.80 -9.32 -20.38
C TYR A 113 4.77 -10.86 -20.47
N PRO A 114 5.41 -11.45 -21.48
CA PRO A 114 5.49 -12.89 -21.60
C PRO A 114 6.18 -13.51 -20.38
N ALA A 115 5.83 -14.76 -20.08
CA ALA A 115 6.36 -15.50 -18.92
C ALA A 115 7.90 -15.65 -18.90
N SER A 116 8.56 -15.33 -20.02
CA SER A 116 10.02 -15.30 -20.15
C SER A 116 10.68 -14.06 -19.49
N VAL A 117 9.89 -13.03 -19.19
CA VAL A 117 10.41 -11.94 -18.36
C VAL A 117 10.57 -12.50 -16.96
N VAL A 118 11.81 -12.67 -16.52
CA VAL A 118 12.14 -13.07 -15.15
C VAL A 118 11.65 -11.96 -14.25
N LEU A 119 10.47 -12.17 -13.71
CA LEU A 119 9.88 -11.27 -12.74
C LEU A 119 10.76 -11.38 -11.50
N ARG A 120 11.40 -10.30 -11.14
CA ARG A 120 12.02 -10.20 -9.83
C ARG A 120 10.87 -10.41 -8.83
N THR A 121 10.80 -11.62 -8.29
CA THR A 121 10.14 -11.80 -7.01
C THR A 121 10.85 -10.83 -6.10
N GLY A 122 10.13 -9.81 -5.64
CA GLY A 122 10.71 -8.76 -4.82
C GLY A 122 11.59 -9.41 -3.76
N SER A 123 12.88 -9.33 -3.96
CA SER A 123 13.83 -9.71 -2.93
C SER A 123 13.59 -8.70 -1.83
N ALA A 124 13.27 -9.19 -0.65
CA ALA A 124 13.23 -8.41 0.58
C ALA A 124 14.62 -7.82 0.95
N ASN A 125 15.55 -7.80 0.02
CA ASN A 125 16.83 -7.12 0.07
C ASN A 125 16.81 -5.82 -0.73
N SER A 126 15.85 -4.95 -0.44
CA SER A 126 16.16 -3.54 -0.56
C SER A 126 17.19 -3.27 0.54
N THR A 127 18.47 -3.15 0.17
CA THR A 127 19.45 -2.50 1.04
C THR A 127 18.80 -1.24 1.57
N PRO A 128 18.82 -1.00 2.89
CA PRO A 128 18.32 0.26 3.42
C PRO A 128 19.00 1.37 2.61
N ARG A 129 18.19 2.19 1.92
CA ARG A 129 18.72 3.37 1.27
C ARG A 129 19.41 4.15 2.36
N ASP A 130 20.71 4.41 2.21
CA ASP A 130 21.45 5.22 3.15
C ASP A 130 20.83 6.61 3.17
N THR A 131 19.96 6.84 4.15
CA THR A 131 19.17 8.06 4.29
C THR A 131 19.99 9.21 4.89
N THR A 132 21.30 9.05 5.04
CA THR A 132 22.14 10.00 5.73
C THR A 132 22.56 11.24 4.95
N THR A 133 22.17 11.38 3.66
CA THR A 133 22.56 12.56 2.83
C THR A 133 21.47 13.07 1.88
N ALA A 134 20.28 12.52 1.86
CA ALA A 134 19.18 13.19 1.17
C ALA A 134 18.56 14.17 2.17
N GLU A 135 18.70 15.49 1.95
CA GLU A 135 17.74 16.47 2.47
C GLU A 135 16.36 15.82 2.29
N GLU A 136 15.60 15.67 3.38
CA GLU A 136 14.23 15.16 3.29
C GLU A 136 13.50 16.02 2.28
N ALA A 137 13.34 15.51 1.06
CA ALA A 137 12.63 16.20 0.02
C ALA A 137 11.20 16.35 0.52
N GLN A 138 10.85 17.54 1.01
CA GLN A 138 9.54 17.81 1.57
C GLN A 138 8.49 17.52 0.51
N SER A 139 7.66 16.55 0.78
CA SER A 139 6.49 16.24 -0.04
C SER A 139 5.36 17.17 0.34
N PHE A 140 4.77 17.83 -0.65
CA PHE A 140 3.64 18.72 -0.45
C PHE A 140 2.42 18.14 -1.16
N THR A 141 1.36 17.96 -0.40
CA THR A 141 0.12 17.36 -0.87
C THR A 141 -1.05 18.20 -0.35
N SER A 142 -2.00 18.48 -1.21
CA SER A 142 -3.24 19.14 -0.84
C SER A 142 -4.39 18.14 -0.95
N HIS A 143 -5.32 18.23 -0.01
CA HIS A 143 -6.52 17.43 0.02
C HIS A 143 -7.75 18.33 0.15
N LEU A 144 -8.79 18.00 -0.60
CA LEU A 144 -10.08 18.64 -0.47
C LEU A 144 -11.18 17.58 -0.32
N ALA A 145 -12.18 17.91 0.48
CA ALA A 145 -13.40 17.14 0.61
C ALA A 145 -14.60 18.07 0.50
N VAL A 146 -15.57 17.66 -0.27
CA VAL A 146 -16.81 18.42 -0.46
C VAL A 146 -17.99 17.47 -0.30
N VAL A 147 -19.00 17.91 0.43
CA VAL A 147 -20.28 17.19 0.56
C VAL A 147 -21.39 18.16 0.14
N ASP A 148 -22.26 17.73 -0.74
CA ASP A 148 -23.41 18.52 -1.16
C ASP A 148 -24.63 18.35 -0.24
N GLY A 149 -25.70 19.09 -0.53
CA GLY A 149 -26.94 19.05 0.25
C GLY A 149 -27.69 17.70 0.19
N ASP A 150 -27.42 16.89 -0.82
CA ASP A 150 -28.03 15.57 -1.04
C ASP A 150 -27.18 14.44 -0.42
N GLY A 151 -26.03 14.78 0.17
CA GLY A 151 -25.11 13.83 0.80
C GLY A 151 -24.12 13.19 -0.17
N SER A 152 -24.06 13.62 -1.43
CA SER A 152 -23.00 13.21 -2.34
C SER A 152 -21.66 13.80 -1.89
N ALA A 153 -20.61 13.00 -1.92
CA ALA A 153 -19.30 13.41 -1.41
C ALA A 153 -18.20 13.22 -2.46
N VAL A 154 -17.31 14.20 -2.52
CA VAL A 154 -16.06 14.13 -3.29
C VAL A 154 -14.89 14.32 -2.34
N SER A 155 -13.92 13.46 -2.43
CA SER A 155 -12.67 13.55 -1.69
C SER A 155 -11.51 13.40 -2.69
N ALA A 156 -10.70 14.43 -2.81
CA ALA A 156 -9.65 14.50 -3.80
C ALA A 156 -8.32 14.93 -3.17
N THR A 157 -7.29 14.17 -3.46
CA THR A 157 -5.91 14.49 -3.10
C THR A 157 -5.16 14.89 -4.37
N THR A 158 -4.48 16.01 -4.34
CA THR A 158 -3.64 16.49 -5.44
C THR A 158 -2.23 16.76 -4.96
N THR A 159 -1.26 16.30 -5.73
CA THR A 159 0.16 16.47 -5.41
C THR A 159 1.01 16.37 -6.67
N VAL A 160 2.14 17.07 -6.66
CA VAL A 160 3.24 16.84 -7.61
C VAL A 160 4.35 15.98 -6.97
N GLY A 161 4.14 15.52 -5.74
CA GLY A 161 5.11 14.77 -4.94
C GLY A 161 6.02 15.72 -4.16
N VAL A 162 7.30 15.69 -4.44
CA VAL A 162 8.27 16.63 -3.84
C VAL A 162 8.12 18.03 -4.44
N LEU A 163 8.73 19.03 -3.80
CA LEU A 163 8.71 20.41 -4.29
C LEU A 163 9.20 20.47 -5.74
N PHE A 164 8.42 21.11 -6.60
CA PHE A 164 8.61 21.14 -8.07
C PHE A 164 8.53 19.77 -8.78
N GLY A 165 8.00 18.74 -8.13
CA GLY A 165 7.78 17.42 -8.73
C GLY A 165 9.07 16.77 -9.23
N SER A 166 9.11 16.38 -10.51
CA SER A 166 10.31 15.82 -11.15
C SER A 166 11.36 16.88 -11.54
N GLY A 167 11.10 18.16 -11.29
CA GLY A 167 11.94 19.28 -11.78
C GLY A 167 11.74 19.61 -13.26
N VAL A 168 10.96 18.83 -13.99
CA VAL A 168 10.65 19.09 -15.40
C VAL A 168 9.46 20.02 -15.50
N TYR A 169 9.67 21.18 -16.14
CA TYR A 169 8.64 22.18 -16.39
C TYR A 169 8.26 22.15 -17.87
N THR A 170 6.98 22.05 -18.16
CA THR A 170 6.44 22.07 -19.51
C THR A 170 5.02 22.62 -19.51
N ASP A 171 4.63 23.30 -20.56
CA ASP A 171 3.27 23.82 -20.80
C ASP A 171 2.63 24.58 -19.61
N GLY A 172 3.47 25.25 -18.79
CA GLY A 172 2.99 26.06 -17.68
C GLY A 172 2.89 25.35 -16.32
N PHE A 173 3.33 24.10 -16.20
CA PHE A 173 3.31 23.34 -14.94
C PHE A 173 4.51 22.40 -14.78
N PHE A 174 4.76 21.99 -13.55
CA PHE A 174 5.76 20.95 -13.25
C PHE A 174 5.14 19.56 -13.35
N LEU A 175 5.87 18.63 -13.98
CA LEU A 175 5.48 17.21 -13.96
C LEU A 175 5.69 16.64 -12.56
N ASN A 176 4.83 15.71 -12.17
CA ASN A 176 4.91 15.08 -10.85
C ASN A 176 6.14 14.15 -10.74
N SER A 177 6.51 13.82 -9.51
CA SER A 177 7.56 12.85 -9.18
C SER A 177 7.01 11.45 -8.86
N GLY A 178 5.82 11.11 -9.36
CA GLY A 178 5.14 9.85 -9.05
C GLY A 178 5.96 8.60 -9.40
N GLY A 179 6.92 8.69 -10.33
CA GLY A 179 7.84 7.61 -10.64
C GLY A 179 8.70 7.16 -9.46
N SER A 180 8.97 8.02 -8.48
CA SER A 180 9.71 7.65 -7.27
C SER A 180 8.96 6.71 -6.33
N ASN A 181 7.67 6.47 -6.58
CA ASN A 181 6.88 5.51 -5.80
C ASN A 181 7.13 4.04 -6.22
N PHE A 182 7.91 3.82 -7.26
CA PHE A 182 8.23 2.50 -7.81
C PHE A 182 9.63 1.98 -7.41
N ASP A 183 10.34 2.70 -6.57
CA ASP A 183 11.68 2.34 -6.09
C ASP A 183 11.66 1.22 -5.05
#